data_2d13b8d1e32b32b76daac004986e096b
#
_entry.id   2d13b8d1e32b32b76daac004986e096b
#
_cell.length_a   1.000
_cell.length_b   1.000
_cell.length_c   1.000
_cell.angle_alpha   90.00
_cell.angle_beta   90.00
_cell.angle_gamma   90.00
#
_symmetry.space_group_name_H-M   'P 1'
#
loop_
_entity.id
_entity.type
_entity.pdbx_description
1 polymer ?
#
loop_
_entity_poly.entity_id
_entity_poly.type
_entity_poly.pdbx_seq_one_letter_code
_entity_poly.pdbx_strand_id
1 'polypeptide(L)'
;KALFLVFNFYILIDMKVAVVGASGAVGQEFLSILSERPLKGMDELVLFGSARSAGKEYDFNGKTLVVKELKHNDDFKDIDIALTSAGGGISKEYADTITKHGAIMIDNSSAFRMDDDVPLVVPEVNAEAANNRPRNIIANPNCTTIQMVVAIKALEGLSHIKRVHVSSYQSASGAG
;
A
#
# COMPACT_ATOMS: atom_id res chain seq x y z
N LYS A 1 38.36 33.03 -3.08
CA LYS A 1 37.98 31.67 -3.51
C LYS A 1 37.33 30.98 -2.35
N ALA A 2 36.00 31.10 -2.23
CA ALA A 2 35.22 30.40 -1.22
C ALA A 2 34.99 28.98 -1.71
N LEU A 3 35.48 28.01 -0.95
CA LEU A 3 35.27 26.60 -1.16
C LEU A 3 33.88 26.26 -0.63
N PHE A 4 32.88 26.13 -1.51
CA PHE A 4 31.57 25.57 -1.17
C PHE A 4 31.73 24.06 -0.97
N LEU A 5 31.90 23.63 0.27
CA LEU A 5 31.69 22.25 0.66
C LEU A 5 30.19 21.98 0.63
N VAL A 6 29.73 21.36 -0.45
CA VAL A 6 28.38 20.77 -0.52
C VAL A 6 28.43 19.50 0.30
N PHE A 7 28.04 19.59 1.57
CA PHE A 7 27.69 18.40 2.32
C PHE A 7 26.40 17.84 1.73
N ASN A 8 26.53 16.76 0.96
CA ASN A 8 25.39 15.88 0.65
C ASN A 8 24.94 15.26 1.97
N PHE A 9 24.04 15.92 2.69
CA PHE A 9 23.25 15.29 3.72
C PHE A 9 22.31 14.32 2.99
N TYR A 10 22.73 13.06 2.84
CA TYR A 10 21.78 11.98 2.69
C TYR A 10 21.04 11.91 4.03
N ILE A 11 19.86 12.50 4.10
CA ILE A 11 18.91 12.19 5.14
C ILE A 11 18.56 10.72 4.90
N LEU A 12 19.15 9.82 5.68
CA LEU A 12 18.67 8.46 5.83
C LEU A 12 17.27 8.64 6.46
N ILE A 13 16.25 8.57 5.65
CA ILE A 13 14.88 8.50 6.16
C ILE A 13 14.73 7.03 6.55
N ASP A 14 14.86 6.74 7.83
CA ASP A 14 14.55 5.44 8.41
C ASP A 14 13.03 5.26 8.30
N MET A 15 12.56 4.65 7.20
CA MET A 15 11.14 4.49 6.94
C MET A 15 10.65 3.15 7.48
N LYS A 16 9.60 3.19 8.29
CA LYS A 16 8.94 1.99 8.81
C LYS A 16 7.67 1.70 8.01
N VAL A 17 7.60 0.47 7.53
CA VAL A 17 6.47 -0.01 6.72
C VAL A 17 5.71 -1.07 7.50
N ALA A 18 4.39 -0.99 7.48
CA ALA A 18 3.50 -2.03 8.00
C ALA A 18 2.81 -2.78 6.87
N VAL A 19 2.61 -4.09 7.03
CA VAL A 19 1.71 -4.89 6.20
C VAL A 19 0.55 -5.38 7.05
N VAL A 20 -0.65 -4.92 6.75
CA VAL A 20 -1.90 -5.32 7.42
C VAL A 20 -2.60 -6.37 6.58
N GLY A 21 -2.87 -7.53 7.17
CA GLY A 21 -3.33 -8.72 6.46
C GLY A 21 -2.19 -9.58 5.94
N ALA A 22 -1.04 -9.56 6.63
CA ALA A 22 0.20 -10.22 6.20
C ALA A 22 0.06 -11.71 5.91
N SER A 23 -0.85 -12.43 6.57
CA SER A 23 -1.06 -13.87 6.36
C SER A 23 -1.98 -14.21 5.17
N GLY A 24 -2.57 -13.22 4.52
CA GLY A 24 -3.38 -13.40 3.30
C GLY A 24 -2.52 -13.54 2.05
N ALA A 25 -3.12 -13.99 0.93
CA ALA A 25 -2.41 -14.16 -0.33
C ALA A 25 -1.74 -12.86 -0.81
N VAL A 26 -2.46 -11.72 -0.78
CA VAL A 26 -1.89 -10.42 -1.15
C VAL A 26 -0.85 -9.94 -0.15
N GLY A 27 -1.05 -10.21 1.16
CA GLY A 27 -0.05 -9.88 2.18
C GLY A 27 1.28 -10.60 1.94
N GLN A 28 1.24 -11.87 1.56
CA GLN A 28 2.43 -12.64 1.21
C GLN A 28 3.10 -12.11 -0.07
N GLU A 29 2.31 -11.66 -1.04
CA GLU A 29 2.83 -11.02 -2.25
C GLU A 29 3.51 -9.68 -1.93
N PHE A 30 2.97 -8.88 -0.99
CA PHE A 30 3.67 -7.67 -0.50
C PHE A 30 5.05 -8.03 0.06
N LEU A 31 5.17 -9.10 0.86
CA LEU A 31 6.47 -9.51 1.40
C LEU A 31 7.44 -9.92 0.28
N SER A 32 6.98 -10.70 -0.70
CA SER A 32 7.79 -11.10 -1.85
C SER A 32 8.30 -9.89 -2.62
N ILE A 33 7.40 -8.97 -2.99
CA ILE A 33 7.75 -7.77 -3.76
C ILE A 33 8.68 -6.84 -2.98
N LEU A 34 8.43 -6.62 -1.69
CA LEU A 34 9.30 -5.78 -0.85
C LEU A 34 10.69 -6.40 -0.66
N SER A 35 10.80 -7.73 -0.66
CA SER A 35 12.09 -8.42 -0.63
C SER A 35 12.87 -8.26 -1.94
N GLU A 36 12.19 -8.40 -3.09
CA GLU A 36 12.79 -8.27 -4.42
C GLU A 36 13.09 -6.81 -4.80
N ARG A 37 12.23 -5.89 -4.37
CA ARG A 37 12.25 -4.46 -4.70
C ARG A 37 12.05 -3.63 -3.45
N PRO A 38 13.06 -3.54 -2.58
CA PRO A 38 12.93 -2.80 -1.33
C PRO A 38 12.64 -1.32 -1.59
N LEU A 39 11.75 -0.75 -0.80
CA LEU A 39 11.50 0.69 -0.83
C LEU A 39 12.76 1.42 -0.36
N LYS A 40 13.16 2.46 -1.08
CA LYS A 40 14.34 3.26 -0.72
C LYS A 40 14.13 3.89 0.66
N GLY A 41 15.02 3.57 1.60
CA GLY A 41 14.96 4.06 2.97
C GLY A 41 14.06 3.22 3.89
N MET A 42 13.54 2.08 3.44
CA MET A 42 12.83 1.15 4.31
C MET A 42 13.84 0.46 5.25
N ASP A 43 13.69 0.68 6.54
CA ASP A 43 14.56 0.14 7.60
C ASP A 43 13.87 -0.95 8.41
N GLU A 44 12.57 -0.82 8.62
CA GLU A 44 11.79 -1.75 9.42
C GLU A 44 10.49 -2.16 8.69
N LEU A 45 10.15 -3.45 8.81
CA LEU A 45 8.90 -4.02 8.33
C LEU A 45 8.17 -4.67 9.50
N VAL A 46 6.90 -4.26 9.72
CA VAL A 46 6.04 -4.77 10.79
C VAL A 46 4.83 -5.46 10.18
N LEU A 47 4.49 -6.65 10.70
CA LEU A 47 3.39 -7.45 10.20
C LEU A 47 2.20 -7.43 11.16
N PHE A 48 1.01 -7.17 10.61
CA PHE A 48 -0.25 -7.21 11.35
C PHE A 48 -1.24 -8.20 10.73
N GLY A 49 -2.03 -8.83 11.57
CA GLY A 49 -3.07 -9.75 11.15
C GLY A 49 -4.17 -9.91 12.21
N SER A 50 -5.11 -10.81 11.95
CA SER A 50 -6.16 -11.16 12.93
C SER A 50 -5.59 -11.91 14.12
N ALA A 51 -6.37 -12.06 15.20
CA ALA A 51 -6.02 -12.88 16.36
C ALA A 51 -5.62 -14.32 15.99
N ARG A 52 -6.21 -14.89 14.91
CA ARG A 52 -5.87 -16.24 14.41
C ARG A 52 -4.49 -16.33 13.76
N SER A 53 -3.98 -15.23 13.25
CA SER A 53 -2.67 -15.16 12.59
C SER A 53 -1.59 -14.52 13.45
N ALA A 54 -1.95 -13.93 14.57
CA ALA A 54 -0.98 -13.40 15.54
C ALA A 54 -0.04 -14.52 16.03
N GLY A 55 1.24 -14.20 16.11
CA GLY A 55 2.30 -15.14 16.48
C GLY A 55 2.82 -16.00 15.32
N LYS A 56 2.23 -15.94 14.12
CA LYS A 56 2.84 -16.59 12.94
C LYS A 56 4.14 -15.87 12.57
N GLU A 57 5.10 -16.66 12.12
CA GLU A 57 6.42 -16.20 11.75
C GLU A 57 6.61 -16.29 10.23
N TYR A 58 7.25 -15.28 9.67
CA TYR A 58 7.63 -15.24 8.26
C TYR A 58 9.08 -14.81 8.13
N ASP A 59 9.84 -15.49 7.26
CA ASP A 59 11.18 -15.03 6.89
C ASP A 59 11.06 -13.83 5.93
N PHE A 60 11.84 -12.81 6.21
CA PHE A 60 12.00 -11.65 5.34
C PHE A 60 13.47 -11.27 5.27
N ASN A 61 14.14 -11.61 4.17
CA ASN A 61 15.55 -11.35 3.94
C ASN A 61 16.46 -11.88 5.07
N GLY A 62 16.17 -13.09 5.58
CA GLY A 62 16.92 -13.75 6.65
C GLY A 62 16.60 -13.22 8.06
N LYS A 63 15.58 -12.38 8.21
CA LYS A 63 15.03 -11.96 9.50
C LYS A 63 13.68 -12.60 9.72
N THR A 64 13.45 -13.18 10.89
CA THR A 64 12.12 -13.68 11.27
C THR A 64 11.25 -12.53 11.73
N LEU A 65 10.14 -12.29 11.04
CA LEU A 65 9.11 -11.32 11.40
C LEU A 65 7.90 -12.04 12.00
N VAL A 66 7.44 -11.57 13.14
CA VAL A 66 6.27 -12.12 13.85
C VAL A 66 5.05 -11.26 13.58
N VAL A 67 3.94 -11.88 13.21
CA VAL A 67 2.66 -11.18 13.00
C VAL A 67 2.10 -10.71 14.34
N LYS A 68 1.89 -9.40 14.47
CA LYS A 68 1.18 -8.79 15.59
C LYS A 68 -0.32 -8.86 15.35
N GLU A 69 -1.11 -8.97 16.43
CA GLU A 69 -2.55 -8.84 16.34
C GLU A 69 -2.93 -7.37 16.06
N LEU A 70 -3.75 -7.14 15.03
CA LEU A 70 -4.28 -5.81 14.72
C LEU A 70 -5.28 -5.40 15.80
N LYS A 71 -5.02 -4.30 16.51
CA LYS A 71 -5.82 -3.76 17.63
C LYS A 71 -5.93 -2.25 17.55
N HIS A 72 -6.95 -1.71 18.22
CA HIS A 72 -7.08 -0.27 18.45
C HIS A 72 -6.12 0.19 19.56
N ASN A 73 -4.88 0.43 19.18
CA ASN A 73 -3.79 0.85 20.08
C ASN A 73 -2.84 1.81 19.36
N ASP A 74 -1.62 2.01 19.87
CA ASP A 74 -0.62 2.93 19.31
C ASP A 74 0.49 2.23 18.51
N ASP A 75 0.28 0.99 18.05
CA ASP A 75 1.27 0.23 17.29
C ASP A 75 1.66 0.88 15.94
N PHE A 76 0.84 1.83 15.45
CA PHE A 76 1.12 2.59 14.24
C PHE A 76 1.81 3.95 14.48
N LYS A 77 2.20 4.27 15.72
CA LYS A 77 2.76 5.57 16.07
C LYS A 77 4.01 5.95 15.26
N ASP A 78 4.86 4.98 14.99
CA ASP A 78 6.12 5.21 14.27
C ASP A 78 6.10 4.58 12.86
N ILE A 79 4.92 4.26 12.34
CA ILE A 79 4.76 3.72 11.00
C ILE A 79 4.57 4.88 10.00
N ASP A 80 5.35 4.86 8.93
CA ASP A 80 5.24 5.84 7.84
C ASP A 80 4.23 5.41 6.78
N ILE A 81 4.27 4.12 6.40
CA ILE A 81 3.39 3.56 5.36
C ILE A 81 2.78 2.25 5.85
N ALA A 82 1.48 2.10 5.69
CA ALA A 82 0.75 0.87 5.96
C ALA A 82 0.12 0.32 4.66
N LEU A 83 0.63 -0.81 4.17
CA LEU A 83 0.06 -1.55 3.05
C LEU A 83 -1.05 -2.45 3.60
N THR A 84 -2.31 -2.17 3.25
CA THR A 84 -3.48 -2.83 3.84
C THR A 84 -4.19 -3.73 2.83
N SER A 85 -4.33 -5.01 3.16
CA SER A 85 -5.09 -5.99 2.40
C SER A 85 -5.75 -7.02 3.34
N ALA A 86 -6.72 -6.55 4.12
CA ALA A 86 -7.42 -7.35 5.14
C ALA A 86 -8.95 -7.41 4.92
N GLY A 87 -9.41 -6.91 3.77
CA GLY A 87 -10.82 -6.80 3.41
C GLY A 87 -11.46 -5.47 3.85
N GLY A 88 -12.54 -5.07 3.14
CA GLY A 88 -13.11 -3.73 3.28
C GLY A 88 -13.67 -3.42 4.67
N GLY A 89 -14.21 -4.41 5.37
CA GLY A 89 -14.67 -4.24 6.75
C GLY A 89 -13.55 -3.84 7.70
N ILE A 90 -12.45 -4.58 7.66
CA ILE A 90 -11.25 -4.31 8.47
C ILE A 90 -10.61 -2.97 8.08
N SER A 91 -10.51 -2.68 6.78
CA SER A 91 -9.98 -1.39 6.33
C SER A 91 -10.78 -0.22 6.91
N LYS A 92 -12.13 -0.28 6.88
CA LYS A 92 -12.98 0.76 7.47
C LYS A 92 -12.84 0.85 8.98
N GLU A 93 -12.82 -0.28 9.67
CA GLU A 93 -12.73 -0.35 11.13
C GLU A 93 -11.42 0.24 11.66
N TYR A 94 -10.29 -0.05 10.98
CA TYR A 94 -8.97 0.31 11.48
C TYR A 94 -8.33 1.52 10.81
N ALA A 95 -8.97 2.14 9.82
CA ALA A 95 -8.39 3.26 9.09
C ALA A 95 -7.91 4.39 10.00
N ASP A 96 -8.77 4.84 10.94
CA ASP A 96 -8.42 5.89 11.89
C ASP A 96 -7.30 5.47 12.85
N THR A 97 -7.28 4.20 13.26
CA THR A 97 -6.20 3.66 14.09
C THR A 97 -4.86 3.68 13.36
N ILE A 98 -4.86 3.34 12.08
CA ILE A 98 -3.66 3.32 11.24
C ILE A 98 -3.16 4.75 10.99
N THR A 99 -4.05 5.67 10.66
CA THR A 99 -3.68 7.02 10.18
C THR A 99 -3.53 8.08 11.27
N LYS A 100 -4.04 7.85 12.48
CA LYS A 100 -4.08 8.86 13.56
C LYS A 100 -2.74 9.46 13.95
N HIS A 101 -1.64 8.73 13.74
CA HIS A 101 -0.29 9.20 14.03
C HIS A 101 0.49 9.66 12.78
N GLY A 102 -0.19 9.79 11.63
CA GLY A 102 0.40 10.31 10.40
C GLY A 102 0.82 9.25 9.40
N ALA A 103 0.67 7.95 9.71
CA ALA A 103 0.92 6.90 8.74
C ALA A 103 0.06 7.05 7.49
N ILE A 104 0.63 6.80 6.32
CA ILE A 104 -0.12 6.76 5.06
C ILE A 104 -0.62 5.34 4.85
N MET A 105 -1.93 5.17 4.85
CA MET A 105 -2.58 3.90 4.55
C MET A 105 -2.77 3.73 3.04
N ILE A 106 -2.17 2.70 2.45
CA ILE A 106 -2.43 2.30 1.06
C ILE A 106 -3.35 1.08 1.10
N ASP A 107 -4.62 1.30 0.78
CA ASP A 107 -5.67 0.29 0.93
C ASP A 107 -5.96 -0.45 -0.37
N ASN A 108 -5.75 -1.76 -0.37
CA ASN A 108 -6.04 -2.65 -1.50
C ASN A 108 -7.50 -3.16 -1.52
N SER A 109 -8.30 -2.82 -0.51
CA SER A 109 -9.71 -3.20 -0.46
C SER A 109 -10.60 -2.27 -1.30
N SER A 110 -11.89 -2.56 -1.36
CA SER A 110 -12.87 -1.68 -1.99
C SER A 110 -13.43 -0.60 -1.05
N ALA A 111 -12.93 -0.52 0.19
CA ALA A 111 -13.53 0.27 1.27
C ALA A 111 -13.68 1.74 0.94
N PHE A 112 -12.66 2.34 0.34
CA PHE A 112 -12.53 3.78 0.14
C PHE A 112 -12.52 4.24 -1.32
N ARG A 113 -12.68 3.31 -2.27
CA ARG A 113 -12.54 3.61 -3.71
C ARG A 113 -13.53 4.64 -4.24
N MET A 114 -14.67 4.79 -3.57
CA MET A 114 -15.75 5.72 -3.97
C MET A 114 -15.87 6.92 -3.02
N ASP A 115 -14.93 7.10 -2.10
CA ASP A 115 -14.95 8.22 -1.17
C ASP A 115 -14.26 9.42 -1.83
N ASP A 116 -14.95 10.55 -1.93
CA ASP A 116 -14.47 11.76 -2.62
C ASP A 116 -13.22 12.37 -1.96
N ASP A 117 -13.00 12.09 -0.70
CA ASP A 117 -11.86 12.56 0.10
C ASP A 117 -10.69 11.54 0.17
N VAL A 118 -10.77 10.47 -0.63
CA VAL A 118 -9.71 9.45 -0.74
C VAL A 118 -9.29 9.30 -2.20
N PRO A 119 -8.04 9.61 -2.57
CA PRO A 119 -7.58 9.46 -3.95
C PRO A 119 -7.51 7.99 -4.35
N LEU A 120 -8.11 7.67 -5.51
CA LEU A 120 -8.00 6.38 -6.18
C LEU A 120 -6.84 6.45 -7.17
N VAL A 121 -5.74 5.73 -6.91
CA VAL A 121 -4.46 5.95 -7.60
C VAL A 121 -3.98 4.71 -8.33
N VAL A 122 -3.59 4.92 -9.58
CA VAL A 122 -2.72 4.04 -10.37
C VAL A 122 -1.49 4.86 -10.74
N PRO A 123 -0.29 4.55 -10.20
CA PRO A 123 0.89 5.41 -10.35
C PRO A 123 1.23 5.76 -11.81
N GLU A 124 1.09 4.82 -12.74
CA GLU A 124 1.36 5.01 -14.17
C GLU A 124 0.34 5.92 -14.86
N VAL A 125 -0.79 6.21 -14.20
CA VAL A 125 -1.91 6.96 -14.79
C VAL A 125 -2.09 8.33 -14.14
N ASN A 126 -2.05 8.39 -12.81
CA ASN A 126 -2.40 9.58 -12.03
C ASN A 126 -1.65 9.67 -10.68
N ALA A 127 -0.32 9.42 -10.68
CA ALA A 127 0.51 9.43 -9.47
C ALA A 127 0.34 10.69 -8.60
N GLU A 128 0.16 11.85 -9.25
CA GLU A 128 0.00 13.16 -8.60
C GLU A 128 -1.24 13.22 -7.68
N ALA A 129 -2.28 12.43 -7.95
CA ALA A 129 -3.48 12.38 -7.11
C ALA A 129 -3.15 11.91 -5.68
N ALA A 130 -2.10 11.13 -5.49
CA ALA A 130 -1.65 10.70 -4.16
C ALA A 130 -1.21 11.86 -3.24
N ASN A 131 -0.90 13.04 -3.81
CA ASN A 131 -0.52 14.21 -3.02
C ASN A 131 -1.71 14.84 -2.27
N ASN A 132 -2.94 14.68 -2.78
CA ASN A 132 -4.16 15.16 -2.15
C ASN A 132 -4.86 14.01 -1.42
N ARG A 133 -4.44 13.71 -0.20
CA ARG A 133 -4.96 12.65 0.66
C ARG A 133 -5.32 13.15 2.07
N PRO A 134 -6.38 13.92 2.22
CA PRO A 134 -6.72 14.58 3.48
C PRO A 134 -6.92 13.60 4.66
N ARG A 135 -7.26 12.34 4.39
CA ARG A 135 -7.38 11.29 5.40
C ARG A 135 -6.13 10.44 5.59
N ASN A 136 -5.00 10.78 4.94
CA ASN A 136 -3.82 9.91 4.85
C ASN A 136 -4.13 8.51 4.32
N ILE A 137 -5.17 8.37 3.50
CA ILE A 137 -5.54 7.11 2.84
C ILE A 137 -5.37 7.28 1.33
N ILE A 138 -4.81 6.27 0.68
CA ILE A 138 -4.77 6.11 -0.77
C ILE A 138 -5.47 4.80 -1.10
N ALA A 139 -6.50 4.85 -1.95
CA ALA A 139 -7.19 3.65 -2.41
C ALA A 139 -6.49 3.08 -3.65
N ASN A 140 -6.24 1.78 -3.63
CA ASN A 140 -5.74 1.03 -4.77
C ASN A 140 -6.96 0.47 -5.54
N PRO A 141 -7.07 0.67 -6.86
CA PRO A 141 -8.21 0.18 -7.64
C PRO A 141 -8.31 -1.34 -7.68
N ASN A 142 -9.38 -1.82 -8.30
CA ASN A 142 -9.54 -3.25 -8.59
C ASN A 142 -8.41 -3.75 -9.51
N CYS A 143 -7.90 -4.95 -9.25
CA CYS A 143 -6.75 -5.52 -9.94
C CYS A 143 -6.91 -5.61 -11.46
N THR A 144 -8.09 -5.98 -11.97
CA THR A 144 -8.36 -6.02 -13.41
C THR A 144 -8.46 -4.61 -14.00
N THR A 145 -8.97 -3.65 -13.22
CA THR A 145 -9.04 -2.24 -13.63
C THR A 145 -7.64 -1.63 -13.77
N ILE A 146 -6.72 -1.90 -12.84
CA ILE A 146 -5.34 -1.38 -12.90
C ILE A 146 -4.68 -1.80 -14.21
N GLN A 147 -4.70 -3.10 -14.54
CA GLN A 147 -4.10 -3.62 -15.77
C GLN A 147 -4.69 -2.95 -17.02
N MET A 148 -6.02 -2.78 -17.05
CA MET A 148 -6.73 -2.15 -18.16
C MET A 148 -6.33 -0.68 -18.32
N VAL A 149 -6.37 0.12 -17.25
CA VAL A 149 -6.14 1.57 -17.35
C VAL A 149 -4.70 1.92 -17.68
N VAL A 150 -3.73 1.11 -17.27
CA VAL A 150 -2.32 1.27 -17.68
C VAL A 150 -2.17 1.11 -19.19
N ALA A 151 -2.78 0.07 -19.77
CA ALA A 151 -2.76 -0.14 -21.22
C ALA A 151 -3.51 0.98 -21.97
N ILE A 152 -4.68 1.35 -21.47
CA ILE A 152 -5.52 2.43 -22.05
C ILE A 152 -4.78 3.76 -22.03
N LYS A 153 -4.07 4.09 -20.93
CA LYS A 153 -3.31 5.34 -20.80
C LYS A 153 -2.24 5.48 -21.89
N ALA A 154 -1.56 4.39 -22.22
CA ALA A 154 -0.57 4.39 -23.30
C ALA A 154 -1.23 4.65 -24.67
N LEU A 155 -2.40 4.05 -24.93
CA LEU A 155 -3.14 4.24 -26.17
C LEU A 155 -3.76 5.63 -26.28
N GLU A 156 -4.27 6.20 -25.18
CA GLU A 156 -4.85 7.56 -25.14
C GLU A 156 -3.83 8.62 -25.56
N GLY A 157 -2.54 8.38 -25.32
CA GLY A 157 -1.45 9.24 -25.80
C GLY A 157 -1.29 9.26 -27.34
N LEU A 158 -1.83 8.27 -28.04
CA LEU A 158 -1.78 8.17 -29.50
C LEU A 158 -3.07 8.68 -30.16
N SER A 159 -4.21 8.42 -29.55
CA SER A 159 -5.52 8.80 -30.07
C SER A 159 -6.57 8.74 -28.98
N HIS A 160 -7.50 9.73 -28.96
CA HIS A 160 -8.56 9.78 -27.98
C HIS A 160 -9.49 8.56 -28.04
N ILE A 161 -9.64 7.85 -26.94
CA ILE A 161 -10.45 6.64 -26.83
C ILE A 161 -11.91 7.04 -26.53
N LYS A 162 -12.82 6.68 -27.43
CA LYS A 162 -14.24 7.01 -27.29
C LYS A 162 -15.05 5.93 -26.56
N ARG A 163 -14.63 4.69 -26.61
CA ARG A 163 -15.34 3.56 -26.00
C ARG A 163 -14.41 2.41 -25.70
N VAL A 164 -14.64 1.75 -24.57
CA VAL A 164 -13.95 0.54 -24.15
C VAL A 164 -14.98 -0.55 -23.90
N HIS A 165 -14.79 -1.73 -24.48
CA HIS A 165 -15.55 -2.95 -24.17
C HIS A 165 -14.58 -3.94 -23.51
N VAL A 166 -14.93 -4.41 -22.31
CA VAL A 166 -14.08 -5.29 -21.49
C VAL A 166 -14.83 -6.55 -21.11
N SER A 167 -14.15 -7.68 -21.24
CA SER A 167 -14.53 -8.94 -20.62
C SER A 167 -13.41 -9.38 -19.72
N SER A 168 -13.68 -9.62 -18.43
CA SER A 168 -12.68 -10.03 -17.46
C SER A 168 -12.99 -11.41 -16.89
N TYR A 169 -11.96 -12.18 -16.65
CA TYR A 169 -12.01 -13.49 -15.99
C TYR A 169 -11.15 -13.44 -14.75
N GLN A 170 -11.72 -13.82 -13.62
CA GLN A 170 -11.02 -13.77 -12.34
C GLN A 170 -11.11 -15.13 -11.66
N SER A 171 -9.99 -15.59 -11.08
CA SER A 171 -9.99 -16.81 -10.26
C SER A 171 -10.73 -16.57 -8.94
N ALA A 172 -11.27 -17.63 -8.33
CA ALA A 172 -11.95 -17.55 -7.04
C ALA A 172 -11.06 -16.97 -5.94
N SER A 173 -9.75 -17.25 -5.98
CA SER A 173 -8.77 -16.69 -5.04
C SER A 173 -8.64 -15.16 -5.09
N GLY A 174 -9.02 -14.53 -6.21
CA GLY A 174 -9.02 -13.07 -6.34
C GLY A 174 -10.19 -12.38 -5.62
N ALA A 175 -11.18 -13.13 -5.18
CA ALA A 175 -12.30 -12.59 -4.40
C ALA A 175 -12.02 -12.49 -2.89
N GLY A 176 -10.96 -13.12 -2.40
CA GLY A 176 -10.53 -13.15 -1.00
C GLY A 176 -10.99 -14.39 -0.26
#